data_61cda56154e741c6b75a870f29fcfca9
#
_entry.id   61cda56154e741c6b75a870f29fcfca9
#
_cell.length_a   1.000
_cell.length_b   1.000
_cell.length_c   1.000
_cell.angle_alpha   90.00
_cell.angle_beta   90.00
_cell.angle_gamma   90.00
#
_symmetry.space_group_name_H-M   'P 1'
#
loop_
_entity.id
_entity.type
_entity.pdbx_description
1 polymer ?
#
loop_
_entity_poly.entity_id
_entity_poly.type
_entity_poly.pdbx_seq_one_letter_code
_entity_poly.pdbx_strand_id
1 'polypeptide(L)'
;MHPGLRLNDAQREKLEVIAAQMGIAEFIDRLPGELSGGQRQRVALARCLVREQPLLLLDEPFSALDPALRQEMLALVQEVCQRQQLTMLMVSHSIEDAARIAPRSVVIAEGRILWDGKTEELLSGKATASSLLGIRAI
;
A
#
# COMPACT_ATOMS: atom_id res chain seq x y z
N MET A 1 -1.16 28.03 17.80
CA MET A 1 0.07 27.78 17.00
C MET A 1 0.65 26.45 17.46
N HIS A 2 0.40 25.34 16.74
CA HIS A 2 1.06 24.08 17.07
C HIS A 2 2.53 24.21 16.68
N PRO A 3 3.49 23.85 17.57
CA PRO A 3 4.88 23.78 17.17
C PRO A 3 5.00 22.71 16.10
N GLY A 4 5.13 23.12 14.86
CA GLY A 4 5.31 22.20 13.73
C GLY A 4 6.51 21.31 14.02
N LEU A 5 6.34 20.01 13.88
CA LEU A 5 7.44 19.05 13.89
C LEU A 5 8.49 19.56 12.88
N ARG A 6 9.61 20.05 13.37
CA ARG A 6 10.72 20.42 12.50
C ARG A 6 11.39 19.12 12.06
N LEU A 7 11.20 18.78 10.80
CA LEU A 7 11.96 17.70 10.18
C LEU A 7 13.44 18.11 10.19
N ASN A 8 14.32 17.15 10.49
CA ASN A 8 15.75 17.33 10.23
C ASN A 8 16.02 17.27 8.71
N ASP A 9 17.22 17.66 8.30
CA ASP A 9 17.56 17.77 6.87
C ASP A 9 17.42 16.42 6.13
N ALA A 10 17.82 15.31 6.77
CA ALA A 10 17.68 13.96 6.20
C ALA A 10 16.22 13.55 6.04
N GLN A 11 15.37 13.89 7.02
CA GLN A 11 13.92 13.62 6.93
C GLN A 11 13.25 14.46 5.85
N ARG A 12 13.70 15.71 5.66
CA ARG A 12 13.21 16.60 4.62
C ARG A 12 13.56 16.07 3.23
N GLU A 13 14.82 15.70 3.00
CA GLU A 13 15.29 15.13 1.75
C GLU A 13 14.51 13.85 1.40
N LYS A 14 14.32 12.97 2.38
CA LYS A 14 13.53 11.74 2.21
C LYS A 14 12.07 12.06 1.86
N LEU A 15 11.46 13.04 2.51
CA LEU A 15 10.10 13.48 2.20
C LEU A 15 10.00 14.00 0.77
N GLU A 16 10.94 14.80 0.31
CA GLU A 16 10.98 15.35 -1.04
C GLU A 16 11.07 14.25 -2.10
N VAL A 17 11.95 13.26 -1.88
CA VAL A 17 12.10 12.10 -2.76
C VAL A 17 10.80 11.29 -2.83
N ILE A 18 10.22 10.94 -1.71
CA ILE A 18 8.96 10.17 -1.66
C ILE A 18 7.81 10.98 -2.26
N ALA A 19 7.71 12.27 -1.96
CA ALA A 19 6.68 13.14 -2.50
C ALA A 19 6.76 13.26 -4.03
N ALA A 20 7.97 13.38 -4.58
CA ALA A 20 8.17 13.41 -6.03
C ALA A 20 7.76 12.07 -6.68
N GLN A 21 8.20 10.94 -6.11
CA GLN A 21 7.84 9.61 -6.59
C GLN A 21 6.33 9.34 -6.55
N MET A 22 5.64 9.85 -5.54
CA MET A 22 4.19 9.71 -5.40
C MET A 22 3.38 10.75 -6.16
N GLY A 23 4.03 11.67 -6.89
CA GLY A 23 3.37 12.75 -7.63
C GLY A 23 2.55 13.67 -6.72
N ILE A 24 3.04 13.95 -5.51
CA ILE A 24 2.37 14.81 -4.53
C ILE A 24 3.19 16.04 -4.13
N ALA A 25 4.36 16.24 -4.72
CA ALA A 25 5.25 17.35 -4.37
C ALA A 25 4.56 18.73 -4.46
N GLU A 26 3.70 18.91 -5.44
CA GLU A 26 2.93 20.14 -5.64
C GLU A 26 1.78 20.33 -4.64
N PHE A 27 1.43 19.30 -3.86
CA PHE A 27 0.33 19.32 -2.90
C PHE A 27 0.80 19.36 -1.43
N ILE A 28 2.10 19.39 -1.21
CA ILE A 28 2.68 19.21 0.13
C ILE A 28 2.26 20.33 1.10
N ASP A 29 2.02 21.53 0.58
CA ASP A 29 1.60 22.72 1.34
C ASP A 29 0.07 22.90 1.37
N ARG A 30 -0.70 22.02 0.71
CA ARG A 30 -2.16 22.13 0.71
C ARG A 30 -2.78 21.55 1.97
N LEU A 31 -3.88 22.12 2.39
CA LEU A 31 -4.69 21.56 3.46
C LEU A 31 -5.42 20.27 3.00
N PRO A 32 -5.66 19.32 3.91
CA PRO A 32 -6.33 18.05 3.55
C PRO A 32 -7.69 18.23 2.85
N GLY A 33 -8.43 19.32 3.18
CA GLY A 33 -9.71 19.65 2.54
C GLY A 33 -9.60 20.11 1.08
N GLU A 34 -8.42 20.52 0.64
CA GLU A 34 -8.14 20.99 -0.72
C GLU A 34 -7.66 19.86 -1.65
N LEU A 35 -7.53 18.63 -1.10
CA LEU A 35 -7.05 17.47 -1.83
C LEU A 35 -8.20 16.59 -2.29
N SER A 36 -8.08 15.99 -3.49
CA SER A 36 -8.96 14.92 -3.93
C SER A 36 -8.80 13.66 -3.05
N GLY A 37 -9.73 12.71 -3.17
CA GLY A 37 -9.65 11.43 -2.45
C GLY A 37 -8.33 10.68 -2.71
N GLY A 38 -7.95 10.55 -3.98
CA GLY A 38 -6.71 9.91 -4.38
C GLY A 38 -5.46 10.68 -3.94
N GLN A 39 -5.48 12.02 -3.97
CA GLN A 39 -4.38 12.85 -3.45
C GLN A 39 -4.22 12.66 -1.95
N ARG A 40 -5.31 12.68 -1.18
CA ARG A 40 -5.28 12.39 0.26
C ARG A 40 -4.68 11.02 0.57
N GLN A 41 -5.08 10.01 -0.21
CA GLN A 41 -4.58 8.64 -0.03
C GLN A 41 -3.06 8.55 -0.28
N ARG A 42 -2.57 9.18 -1.35
CA ARG A 42 -1.12 9.26 -1.65
C ARG A 42 -0.34 10.02 -0.58
N VAL A 43 -0.87 11.12 -0.09
CA VAL A 43 -0.25 11.87 1.02
C VAL A 43 -0.20 11.05 2.30
N ALA A 44 -1.27 10.33 2.65
CA ALA A 44 -1.30 9.47 3.82
C ALA A 44 -0.25 8.35 3.71
N LEU A 45 -0.14 7.72 2.54
CA LEU A 45 0.85 6.68 2.28
C LEU A 45 2.29 7.21 2.36
N ALA A 46 2.57 8.38 1.76
CA ALA A 46 3.88 9.03 1.85
C ALA A 46 4.28 9.29 3.31
N ARG A 47 3.35 9.74 4.15
CA ARG A 47 3.59 9.95 5.58
C ARG A 47 4.00 8.67 6.31
N CYS A 48 3.41 7.52 5.95
CA CYS A 48 3.80 6.23 6.51
C CYS A 48 5.22 5.85 6.10
N LEU A 49 5.56 6.03 4.82
CA LEU A 49 6.87 5.65 4.27
C LEU A 49 8.04 6.51 4.78
N VAL A 50 7.77 7.79 5.10
CA VAL A 50 8.79 8.70 5.67
C VAL A 50 9.18 8.31 7.11
N ARG A 51 8.29 7.65 7.86
CA ARG A 51 8.45 7.43 9.31
C ARG A 51 9.45 6.35 9.71
N GLU A 52 10.05 5.62 8.79
CA GLU A 52 11.07 4.57 9.07
C GLU A 52 10.66 3.55 10.15
N GLN A 53 9.41 3.17 10.17
CA GLN A 53 8.94 2.12 11.06
C GLN A 53 9.19 0.75 10.42
N PRO A 54 9.58 -0.27 11.18
CA PRO A 54 9.89 -1.59 10.62
C PRO A 54 8.67 -2.33 10.07
N LEU A 55 7.47 -1.91 10.45
CA LEU A 55 6.20 -2.49 10.05
C LEU A 55 5.30 -1.42 9.42
N LEU A 56 4.83 -1.69 8.21
CA LEU A 56 3.88 -0.88 7.47
C LEU A 56 2.53 -1.60 7.42
N LEU A 57 1.51 -0.97 8.00
CA LEU A 57 0.13 -1.47 7.98
C LEU A 57 -0.70 -0.61 7.04
N LEU A 58 -1.31 -1.23 6.03
CA LEU A 58 -2.11 -0.56 5.01
C LEU A 58 -3.50 -1.20 4.95
N ASP A 59 -4.53 -0.38 5.06
CA ASP A 59 -5.93 -0.79 4.92
C ASP A 59 -6.53 -0.12 3.69
N GLU A 60 -6.80 -0.93 2.65
CA GLU A 60 -7.35 -0.50 1.35
C GLU A 60 -6.65 0.75 0.76
N PRO A 61 -5.29 0.79 0.73
CA PRO A 61 -4.54 2.02 0.47
C PRO A 61 -4.71 2.58 -0.95
N PHE A 62 -5.26 1.79 -1.88
CA PHE A 62 -5.36 2.15 -3.28
C PHE A 62 -6.80 2.18 -3.82
N SER A 63 -7.80 2.07 -2.93
CA SER A 63 -9.22 1.95 -3.32
C SER A 63 -9.76 3.18 -4.06
N ALA A 64 -9.22 4.38 -3.79
CA ALA A 64 -9.64 5.63 -4.42
C ALA A 64 -8.82 6.02 -5.66
N LEU A 65 -7.93 5.15 -6.14
CA LEU A 65 -7.07 5.41 -7.29
C LEU A 65 -7.65 4.77 -8.55
N ASP A 66 -7.42 5.44 -9.69
CA ASP A 66 -7.67 4.82 -10.99
C ASP A 66 -6.71 3.64 -11.24
N PRO A 67 -7.04 2.70 -12.15
CA PRO A 67 -6.26 1.48 -12.34
C PRO A 67 -4.79 1.71 -12.69
N ALA A 68 -4.47 2.71 -13.51
CA ALA A 68 -3.10 2.99 -13.92
C ALA A 68 -2.27 3.51 -12.73
N LEU A 69 -2.78 4.52 -12.04
CA LEU A 69 -2.13 5.08 -10.86
C LEU A 69 -2.00 4.06 -9.72
N ARG A 70 -3.03 3.19 -9.56
CA ARG A 70 -2.97 2.09 -8.58
C ARG A 70 -1.79 1.16 -8.84
N GLN A 71 -1.55 0.78 -10.09
CA GLN A 71 -0.42 -0.08 -10.46
C GLN A 71 0.93 0.60 -10.20
N GLU A 72 1.03 1.89 -10.48
CA GLU A 72 2.25 2.66 -10.18
C GLU A 72 2.51 2.72 -8.67
N MET A 73 1.48 2.97 -7.87
CA MET A 73 1.60 3.07 -6.42
C MET A 73 1.93 1.72 -5.77
N LEU A 74 1.37 0.61 -6.26
CA LEU A 74 1.75 -0.74 -5.83
C LEU A 74 3.24 -1.01 -6.06
N ALA A 75 3.74 -0.70 -7.26
CA ALA A 75 5.14 -0.87 -7.61
C ALA A 75 6.05 -0.01 -6.72
N LEU A 76 5.67 1.26 -6.49
CA LEU A 76 6.42 2.17 -5.64
C LEU A 76 6.50 1.67 -4.19
N VAL A 77 5.36 1.25 -3.61
CA VAL A 77 5.34 0.72 -2.23
C VAL A 77 6.20 -0.53 -2.11
N GLN A 78 6.12 -1.42 -3.10
CA GLN A 78 6.97 -2.61 -3.13
C GLN A 78 8.45 -2.24 -3.16
N GLU A 79 8.86 -1.31 -4.01
CA GLU A 79 10.24 -0.83 -4.12
C GLU A 79 10.72 -0.22 -2.81
N VAL A 80 9.93 0.66 -2.19
CA VAL A 80 10.29 1.30 -0.91
C VAL A 80 10.40 0.27 0.21
N CYS A 81 9.46 -0.68 0.29
CA CYS A 81 9.51 -1.75 1.29
C CYS A 81 10.77 -2.61 1.14
N GLN A 82 11.16 -2.95 -0.11
CA GLN A 82 12.37 -3.70 -0.38
C GLN A 82 13.64 -2.92 0.00
N ARG A 83 13.74 -1.67 -0.42
CA ARG A 83 14.90 -0.81 -0.12
C ARG A 83 15.10 -0.55 1.37
N GLN A 84 14.01 -0.33 2.10
CA GLN A 84 14.02 -0.04 3.53
C GLN A 84 13.89 -1.30 4.41
N GLN A 85 13.79 -2.48 3.79
CA GLN A 85 13.56 -3.76 4.49
C GLN A 85 12.36 -3.74 5.43
N LEU A 86 11.28 -3.09 5.01
CA LEU A 86 10.05 -3.00 5.78
C LEU A 86 9.24 -4.29 5.66
N THR A 87 8.67 -4.73 6.77
CA THR A 87 7.60 -5.72 6.75
C THR A 87 6.28 -5.00 6.45
N MET A 88 5.55 -5.46 5.44
CA MET A 88 4.25 -4.88 5.07
C MET A 88 3.12 -5.86 5.32
N LEU A 89 2.04 -5.37 5.94
CA LEU A 89 0.75 -6.04 6.00
C LEU A 89 -0.28 -5.14 5.33
N MET A 90 -0.91 -5.64 4.26
CA MET A 90 -1.91 -4.90 3.50
C MET A 90 -3.24 -5.66 3.50
N VAL A 91 -4.32 -4.95 3.77
CA VAL A 91 -5.69 -5.42 3.54
C VAL A 91 -6.15 -4.90 2.20
N SER A 92 -6.68 -5.77 1.36
CA SER A 92 -7.26 -5.43 0.06
C SER A 92 -8.37 -6.41 -0.32
N HIS A 93 -9.37 -5.91 -1.04
CA HIS A 93 -10.39 -6.74 -1.71
C HIS A 93 -9.94 -7.18 -3.11
N SER A 94 -8.80 -6.69 -3.59
CA SER A 94 -8.28 -7.01 -4.92
C SER A 94 -7.25 -8.13 -4.86
N ILE A 95 -7.58 -9.22 -5.52
CA ILE A 95 -6.65 -10.34 -5.70
C ILE A 95 -5.46 -9.93 -6.59
N GLU A 96 -5.65 -8.99 -7.50
CA GLU A 96 -4.62 -8.46 -8.38
C GLU A 96 -3.55 -7.70 -7.60
N ASP A 97 -3.93 -6.95 -6.56
CA ASP A 97 -2.99 -6.29 -5.66
C ASP A 97 -2.14 -7.32 -4.92
N ALA A 98 -2.79 -8.36 -4.36
CA ALA A 98 -2.09 -9.43 -3.67
C ALA A 98 -1.11 -10.17 -4.60
N ALA A 99 -1.55 -10.47 -5.82
CA ALA A 99 -0.72 -11.11 -6.85
C ALA A 99 0.56 -10.33 -7.15
N ARG A 100 0.47 -9.01 -7.11
CA ARG A 100 1.56 -8.14 -7.51
C ARG A 100 2.56 -7.87 -6.39
N ILE A 101 2.08 -7.73 -5.14
CA ILE A 101 2.88 -7.17 -4.06
C ILE A 101 3.21 -8.17 -2.95
N ALA A 102 2.39 -9.19 -2.76
CA ALA A 102 2.45 -10.06 -1.60
C ALA A 102 2.89 -11.49 -1.95
N PRO A 103 4.03 -11.99 -1.44
CA PRO A 103 4.42 -13.39 -1.61
C PRO A 103 3.56 -14.36 -0.80
N ARG A 104 2.90 -13.86 0.28
CA ARG A 104 2.00 -14.61 1.16
C ARG A 104 0.68 -13.88 1.28
N SER A 105 -0.41 -14.62 1.26
CA SER A 105 -1.76 -14.11 1.45
C SER A 105 -2.49 -14.88 2.54
N VAL A 106 -3.37 -14.17 3.24
CA VAL A 106 -4.31 -14.72 4.21
C VAL A 106 -5.71 -14.36 3.74
N VAL A 107 -6.57 -15.35 3.55
CA VAL A 107 -7.98 -15.13 3.19
C VAL A 107 -8.84 -15.21 4.43
N ILE A 108 -9.58 -14.14 4.68
CA ILE A 108 -10.47 -14.01 5.83
C ILE A 108 -11.90 -13.86 5.31
N ALA A 109 -12.82 -14.67 5.80
CA ALA A 109 -14.25 -14.49 5.60
C ALA A 109 -15.02 -14.90 6.86
N GLU A 110 -16.13 -14.25 7.13
CA GLU A 110 -16.99 -14.52 8.29
C GLU A 110 -16.24 -14.53 9.64
N GLY A 111 -15.22 -13.66 9.77
CA GLY A 111 -14.40 -13.54 10.97
C GLY A 111 -13.43 -14.70 11.20
N ARG A 112 -13.18 -15.54 10.19
CA ARG A 112 -12.28 -16.70 10.27
C ARG A 112 -11.23 -16.67 9.19
N ILE A 113 -10.04 -17.21 9.48
CA ILE A 113 -9.02 -17.49 8.47
C ILE A 113 -9.45 -18.75 7.72
N LEU A 114 -9.70 -18.59 6.43
CA LEU A 114 -10.05 -19.68 5.54
C LEU A 114 -8.83 -20.28 4.84
N TRP A 115 -7.81 -19.48 4.64
CA TRP A 115 -6.57 -19.91 4.01
C TRP A 115 -5.41 -19.01 4.41
N ASP A 116 -4.23 -19.58 4.50
CA ASP A 116 -2.97 -18.90 4.78
C ASP A 116 -1.84 -19.64 4.06
N GLY A 117 -1.14 -18.96 3.15
CA GLY A 117 -0.10 -19.59 2.35
C GLY A 117 0.48 -18.68 1.27
N LYS A 118 1.18 -19.28 0.30
CA LYS A 118 1.79 -18.54 -0.80
C LYS A 118 0.73 -17.98 -1.74
N THR A 119 0.83 -16.71 -2.08
CA THR A 119 -0.10 -16.06 -3.01
C THR A 119 -0.20 -16.79 -4.36
N GLU A 120 0.90 -17.32 -4.85
CA GLU A 120 0.96 -18.11 -6.08
C GLU A 120 0.04 -19.36 -6.02
N GLU A 121 0.01 -20.06 -4.90
CA GLU A 121 -0.86 -21.24 -4.71
C GLU A 121 -2.33 -20.84 -4.70
N LEU A 122 -2.65 -19.69 -4.06
CA LEU A 122 -4.00 -19.13 -4.08
C LEU A 122 -4.45 -18.77 -5.50
N LEU A 123 -3.58 -18.11 -6.27
CA LEU A 123 -3.87 -17.67 -7.64
C LEU A 123 -3.97 -18.84 -8.64
N SER A 124 -3.26 -19.93 -8.41
CA SER A 124 -3.33 -21.12 -9.28
C SER A 124 -4.67 -21.87 -9.21
N GLY A 125 -5.58 -21.46 -8.34
CA GLY A 125 -6.87 -22.12 -8.11
C GLY A 125 -6.76 -23.44 -7.32
N LYS A 126 -5.56 -23.79 -6.85
CA LYS A 126 -5.31 -25.03 -6.10
C LYS A 126 -5.64 -24.92 -4.61
N ALA A 127 -5.68 -23.68 -4.09
CA ALA A 127 -5.99 -23.44 -2.69
C ALA A 127 -7.50 -23.59 -2.43
N THR A 128 -7.87 -24.11 -1.28
CA THR A 128 -9.27 -24.32 -0.88
C THR A 128 -10.09 -23.02 -0.90
N ALA A 129 -9.44 -21.88 -0.66
CA ALA A 129 -10.09 -20.56 -0.66
C ALA A 129 -10.21 -19.91 -2.05
N SER A 130 -9.61 -20.49 -3.09
CA SER A 130 -9.60 -19.91 -4.44
C SER A 130 -11.01 -19.74 -5.00
N SER A 131 -11.91 -20.69 -4.74
CA SER A 131 -13.31 -20.63 -5.17
C SER A 131 -14.09 -19.46 -4.56
N LEU A 132 -13.76 -19.06 -3.33
CA LEU A 132 -14.39 -17.92 -2.64
C LEU A 132 -13.98 -16.59 -3.26
N LEU A 133 -12.81 -16.55 -3.88
CA LEU A 133 -12.27 -15.37 -4.58
C LEU A 133 -12.63 -15.37 -6.08
N GLY A 134 -13.42 -16.34 -6.53
CA GLY A 134 -13.78 -16.50 -7.95
C GLY A 134 -12.64 -17.00 -8.83
N ILE A 135 -11.54 -17.46 -8.25
CA ILE A 135 -10.38 -18.01 -8.96
C ILE A 135 -10.69 -19.46 -9.31
N ARG A 136 -10.64 -19.81 -10.60
CA ARG A 136 -10.82 -21.18 -11.07
C ARG A 136 -9.46 -21.77 -11.44
N ALA A 137 -9.24 -23.05 -11.08
CA ALA A 137 -8.11 -23.81 -11.61
C ALA A 137 -8.27 -23.95 -13.13
N ILE A 138 -7.23 -23.64 -13.87
CA ILE A 138 -7.14 -23.88 -15.33
C ILE A 138 -6.65 -25.30 -15.56
#